data_484085afbb019fd497ea85fa1885742f
#
_entry.id   484085afbb019fd497ea85fa1885742f
#
_cell.length_a   1.000
_cell.length_b   1.000
_cell.length_c   1.000
_cell.angle_alpha   90.00
_cell.angle_beta   90.00
_cell.angle_gamma   90.00
#
_symmetry.space_group_name_H-M   'P 1'
#
loop_
_entity.id
_entity.type
_entity.pdbx_description
1 polymer ?
#
loop_
_entity_poly.entity_id
_entity_poly.type
_entity_poly.pdbx_seq_one_letter_code
_entity_poly.pdbx_strand_id
1 'polypeptide(L)'
;PELQEYLESFDCPILPMRYESAELAKISINMCLVASVSTANTLAEICEQIGADWGEIAPALRLDRRIGKYSYLKPGLGIAGGNLERDLATVLSYTQKYHTDGGVVSAWVDNSKHRKNWPWETLNDLVLKKIRKPKIAILGLTYKENTHSIKNSPSIALLNKLQGHSIAAFDPAAEMD
;
A
#
# COMPACT_ATOMS: atom_id res chain seq x y z
N PRO A 1 17.06 33.19 -7.56
CA PRO A 1 18.03 33.01 -8.67
C PRO A 1 19.01 31.87 -8.35
N GLU A 2 19.81 32.00 -7.28
CA GLU A 2 20.88 31.04 -6.92
C GLU A 2 20.39 29.59 -6.70
N LEU A 3 19.27 29.39 -6.02
CA LEU A 3 18.70 28.07 -5.82
C LEU A 3 18.20 27.46 -7.13
N GLN A 4 17.65 28.27 -8.03
CA GLN A 4 17.17 27.79 -9.31
C GLN A 4 18.34 27.32 -10.18
N GLU A 5 19.42 28.10 -10.29
CA GLU A 5 20.63 27.71 -11.02
C GLU A 5 21.23 26.41 -10.47
N TYR A 6 21.25 26.24 -9.15
CA TYR A 6 21.70 25.01 -8.54
C TYR A 6 20.79 23.81 -8.91
N LEU A 7 19.47 23.98 -8.88
CA LEU A 7 18.52 22.92 -9.22
C LEU A 7 18.54 22.56 -10.72
N GLU A 8 18.82 23.52 -11.60
CA GLU A 8 18.97 23.29 -13.05
C GLU A 8 20.10 22.31 -13.36
N SER A 9 21.13 22.20 -12.49
CA SER A 9 22.21 21.23 -12.66
C SER A 9 21.78 19.77 -12.60
N PHE A 10 20.57 19.46 -12.11
CA PHE A 10 20.03 18.10 -12.03
C PHE A 10 19.26 17.66 -13.27
N ASP A 11 19.21 18.49 -14.34
CA ASP A 11 18.53 18.19 -15.61
C ASP A 11 17.11 17.66 -15.44
N CYS A 12 16.33 18.31 -14.57
CA CYS A 12 14.93 17.97 -14.31
C CYS A 12 14.04 19.22 -14.41
N PRO A 13 12.75 19.08 -14.79
CA PRO A 13 11.81 20.19 -14.80
C PRO A 13 11.66 20.84 -13.42
N ILE A 14 11.83 22.15 -13.37
CA ILE A 14 11.61 22.95 -12.15
C ILE A 14 10.27 23.64 -12.28
N LEU A 15 9.37 23.39 -11.32
CA LEU A 15 8.04 23.97 -11.27
C LEU A 15 7.93 24.93 -10.06
N PRO A 16 8.23 26.21 -10.23
CA PRO A 16 8.09 27.20 -9.16
C PRO A 16 6.62 27.32 -8.74
N MET A 17 6.36 27.22 -7.44
CA MET A 17 5.01 27.34 -6.90
C MET A 17 5.03 27.97 -5.51
N ARG A 18 3.87 28.41 -5.05
CA ARG A 18 3.72 28.92 -3.69
C ARG A 18 4.03 27.84 -2.67
N TYR A 19 4.46 28.22 -1.51
CA TYR A 19 4.91 27.34 -0.44
C TYR A 19 3.85 26.27 -0.09
N GLU A 20 2.61 26.70 0.12
CA GLU A 20 1.50 25.82 0.45
C GLU A 20 1.18 24.82 -0.69
N SER A 21 1.34 25.27 -1.94
CA SER A 21 1.15 24.41 -3.11
C SER A 21 2.26 23.36 -3.22
N ALA A 22 3.51 23.73 -2.91
CA ALA A 22 4.65 22.81 -2.95
C ALA A 22 4.51 21.71 -1.90
N GLU A 23 4.10 22.04 -0.68
CA GLU A 23 3.85 21.07 0.37
C GLU A 23 2.71 20.10 -0.02
N LEU A 24 1.59 20.66 -0.49
CA LEU A 24 0.44 19.85 -0.87
C LEU A 24 0.71 18.99 -2.11
N ALA A 25 1.51 19.47 -3.07
CA ALA A 25 1.88 18.71 -4.27
C ALA A 25 2.55 17.38 -3.92
N LYS A 26 3.48 17.38 -2.94
CA LYS A 26 4.14 16.15 -2.46
C LYS A 26 3.14 15.15 -1.88
N ILE A 27 2.21 15.62 -1.07
CA ILE A 27 1.17 14.79 -0.46
C ILE A 27 0.20 14.27 -1.55
N SER A 28 -0.15 15.12 -2.52
CA SER A 28 -1.07 14.77 -3.61
C SER A 28 -0.56 13.59 -4.46
N ILE A 29 0.74 13.51 -4.72
CA ILE A 29 1.33 12.35 -5.40
C ILE A 29 1.00 11.07 -4.62
N ASN A 30 1.19 11.07 -3.30
CA ASN A 30 0.89 9.92 -2.48
C ASN A 30 -0.59 9.57 -2.45
N MET A 31 -1.49 10.56 -2.48
CA MET A 31 -2.94 10.32 -2.59
C MET A 31 -3.29 9.64 -3.91
N CYS A 32 -2.74 10.08 -5.04
CA CYS A 32 -2.94 9.43 -6.34
C CYS A 32 -2.41 7.98 -6.36
N LEU A 33 -1.26 7.73 -5.74
CA LEU A 33 -0.72 6.38 -5.60
C LEU A 33 -1.64 5.48 -4.77
N VAL A 34 -2.13 5.98 -3.64
CA VAL A 34 -3.07 5.26 -2.77
C VAL A 34 -4.38 4.96 -3.49
N ALA A 35 -4.94 5.91 -4.23
CA ALA A 35 -6.14 5.71 -5.03
C ALA A 35 -5.97 4.54 -6.01
N SER A 36 -4.84 4.52 -6.74
CA SER A 36 -4.52 3.46 -7.71
C SER A 36 -4.39 2.10 -7.04
N VAL A 37 -3.65 2.01 -5.92
CA VAL A 37 -3.45 0.76 -5.17
C VAL A 37 -4.76 0.26 -4.57
N SER A 38 -5.57 1.13 -3.98
CA SER A 38 -6.86 0.76 -3.39
C SER A 38 -7.82 0.21 -4.44
N THR A 39 -7.86 0.85 -5.63
CA THR A 39 -8.65 0.37 -6.77
C THR A 39 -8.15 -1.00 -7.24
N ALA A 40 -6.83 -1.17 -7.41
CA ALA A 40 -6.24 -2.45 -7.81
C ALA A 40 -6.53 -3.56 -6.78
N ASN A 41 -6.44 -3.26 -5.48
CA ASN A 41 -6.76 -4.21 -4.42
C ASN A 41 -8.22 -4.68 -4.49
N THR A 42 -9.15 -3.74 -4.62
CA THR A 42 -10.59 -4.05 -4.66
C THR A 42 -10.93 -4.91 -5.89
N LEU A 43 -10.43 -4.52 -7.06
CA LEU A 43 -10.74 -5.25 -8.30
C LEU A 43 -10.06 -6.61 -8.37
N ALA A 44 -8.82 -6.74 -7.88
CA ALA A 44 -8.14 -8.02 -7.81
C ALA A 44 -8.88 -9.01 -6.88
N GLU A 45 -9.40 -8.54 -5.75
CA GLU A 45 -10.21 -9.37 -4.84
C GLU A 45 -11.53 -9.80 -5.49
N ILE A 46 -12.17 -8.94 -6.28
CA ILE A 46 -13.34 -9.34 -7.09
C ILE A 46 -12.95 -10.42 -8.10
N CYS A 47 -11.80 -10.29 -8.77
CA CYS A 47 -11.32 -11.30 -9.72
C CYS A 47 -11.21 -12.70 -9.06
N GLU A 48 -10.72 -12.77 -7.82
CA GLU A 48 -10.65 -14.03 -7.05
C GLU A 48 -12.02 -14.70 -6.89
N GLN A 49 -13.10 -13.91 -6.79
CA GLN A 49 -14.45 -14.43 -6.58
C GLN A 49 -15.15 -14.84 -7.88
N ILE A 50 -14.87 -14.20 -8.99
CA ILE A 50 -15.57 -14.43 -10.27
C ILE A 50 -14.74 -15.27 -11.26
N GLY A 51 -13.52 -15.69 -10.89
CA GLY A 51 -12.63 -16.47 -11.76
C GLY A 51 -11.95 -15.65 -12.85
N ALA A 52 -11.85 -14.33 -12.69
CA ALA A 52 -11.04 -13.47 -13.56
C ALA A 52 -9.58 -13.40 -13.05
N ASP A 53 -8.67 -12.97 -13.93
CA ASP A 53 -7.26 -12.77 -13.58
C ASP A 53 -6.88 -11.28 -13.68
N TRP A 54 -6.52 -10.71 -12.53
CA TRP A 54 -6.02 -9.33 -12.50
C TRP A 54 -4.73 -9.15 -13.33
N GLY A 55 -3.92 -10.19 -13.46
CA GLY A 55 -2.72 -10.20 -14.27
C GLY A 55 -3.00 -9.97 -15.77
N GLU A 56 -4.17 -10.39 -16.26
CA GLU A 56 -4.63 -10.14 -17.63
C GLU A 56 -5.25 -8.74 -17.77
N ILE A 57 -5.90 -8.22 -16.73
CA ILE A 57 -6.59 -6.92 -16.75
C ILE A 57 -5.59 -5.75 -16.65
N ALA A 58 -4.63 -5.83 -15.75
CA ALA A 58 -3.70 -4.73 -15.47
C ALA A 58 -2.90 -4.24 -16.70
N PRO A 59 -2.43 -5.09 -17.63
CA PRO A 59 -1.80 -4.64 -18.86
C PRO A 59 -2.73 -3.79 -19.75
N ALA A 60 -4.01 -4.15 -19.86
CA ALA A 60 -4.99 -3.38 -20.62
C ALA A 60 -5.19 -1.98 -20.02
N LEU A 61 -5.25 -1.86 -18.70
CA LEU A 61 -5.36 -0.57 -18.03
C LEU A 61 -4.14 0.34 -18.28
N ARG A 62 -2.94 -0.22 -18.39
CA ARG A 62 -1.73 0.56 -18.70
C ARG A 62 -1.71 1.12 -20.11
N LEU A 63 -2.48 0.58 -21.04
CA LEU A 63 -2.63 1.10 -22.40
C LEU A 63 -3.55 2.32 -22.46
N ASP A 64 -4.44 2.51 -21.51
CA ASP A 64 -5.25 3.72 -21.43
C ASP A 64 -4.37 4.91 -21.00
N ARG A 65 -4.35 5.96 -21.84
CA ARG A 65 -3.50 7.15 -21.63
C ARG A 65 -3.85 7.92 -20.33
N ARG A 66 -5.09 7.82 -19.85
CA ARG A 66 -5.56 8.48 -18.63
C ARG A 66 -5.07 7.77 -17.37
N ILE A 67 -4.79 6.46 -17.47
CA ILE A 67 -4.22 5.65 -16.39
C ILE A 67 -2.70 5.65 -16.50
N GLY A 68 -2.18 5.26 -17.65
CA GLY A 68 -0.80 5.39 -18.00
C GLY A 68 0.10 4.22 -17.60
N LYS A 69 1.21 4.13 -18.32
CA LYS A 69 2.18 3.04 -18.25
C LYS A 69 2.75 2.79 -16.85
N TYR A 70 2.89 3.85 -16.05
CA TYR A 70 3.57 3.82 -14.75
C TYR A 70 2.62 3.77 -13.56
N SER A 71 1.32 3.55 -13.80
CA SER A 71 0.33 3.47 -12.72
C SER A 71 0.59 2.30 -11.77
N TYR A 72 0.34 2.53 -10.50
CA TYR A 72 0.45 1.55 -9.43
C TYR A 72 -0.77 0.61 -9.46
N LEU A 73 -0.68 -0.44 -10.29
CA LEU A 73 -1.75 -1.41 -10.50
C LEU A 73 -1.43 -2.80 -9.92
N LYS A 74 -0.34 -2.94 -9.17
CA LYS A 74 -0.01 -4.19 -8.48
C LYS A 74 -0.80 -4.24 -7.17
N PRO A 75 -1.72 -5.19 -7.00
CA PRO A 75 -2.43 -5.37 -5.75
C PRO A 75 -1.47 -5.80 -4.64
N GLY A 76 -1.78 -5.43 -3.41
CA GLY A 76 -0.96 -5.71 -2.24
C GLY A 76 -1.78 -6.02 -0.99
N LEU A 77 -1.10 -6.13 0.13
CA LEU A 77 -1.68 -6.41 1.44
C LEU A 77 -1.94 -5.12 2.24
N GLY A 78 -2.48 -4.11 1.58
CA GLY A 78 -2.73 -2.80 2.17
C GLY A 78 -1.50 -1.89 2.18
N ILE A 79 -1.68 -0.70 2.72
CA ILE A 79 -0.63 0.33 2.83
C ILE A 79 0.25 -0.01 4.04
N ALA A 80 1.57 0.00 3.85
CA ALA A 80 2.55 -0.31 4.88
C ALA A 80 3.73 0.69 4.85
N GLY A 81 4.62 0.61 5.84
CA GLY A 81 5.85 1.41 5.94
C GLY A 81 5.70 2.68 6.78
N GLY A 82 4.73 3.51 6.56
CA GLY A 82 4.44 4.68 7.38
C GLY A 82 4.39 6.03 6.64
N ASN A 83 5.00 6.19 5.47
CA ASN A 83 4.94 7.47 4.74
C ASN A 83 3.55 7.74 4.18
N LEU A 84 2.96 6.75 3.49
CA LEU A 84 1.60 6.88 2.93
C LEU A 84 0.55 6.98 4.05
N GLU A 85 0.69 6.21 5.12
CA GLU A 85 -0.23 6.26 6.27
C GLU A 85 -0.19 7.63 6.96
N ARG A 86 1.02 8.20 7.14
CA ARG A 86 1.17 9.54 7.70
C ARG A 86 0.51 10.59 6.81
N ASP A 87 0.73 10.53 5.50
CA ASP A 87 0.19 11.52 4.56
C ASP A 87 -1.35 11.42 4.46
N LEU A 88 -1.93 10.21 4.53
CA LEU A 88 -3.38 10.02 4.68
C LEU A 88 -3.92 10.65 5.96
N ALA A 89 -3.26 10.43 7.10
CA ALA A 89 -3.64 11.02 8.37
C ALA A 89 -3.56 12.56 8.32
N THR A 90 -2.53 13.10 7.66
CA THR A 90 -2.36 14.55 7.45
C THR A 90 -3.51 15.13 6.64
N VAL A 91 -3.88 14.49 5.52
CA VAL A 91 -5.01 14.96 4.70
C VAL A 91 -6.31 14.89 5.49
N LEU A 92 -6.59 13.81 6.20
CA LEU A 92 -7.78 13.70 7.05
C LEU A 92 -7.82 14.78 8.14
N SER A 93 -6.68 15.11 8.75
CA SER A 93 -6.63 16.20 9.73
C SER A 93 -6.95 17.58 9.10
N TYR A 94 -6.51 17.79 7.85
CA TYR A 94 -6.84 19.02 7.12
C TYR A 94 -8.31 19.07 6.73
N THR A 95 -8.92 17.97 6.29
CA THR A 95 -10.35 17.95 5.98
C THR A 95 -11.20 18.27 7.21
N GLN A 96 -10.83 17.77 8.37
CA GLN A 96 -11.47 18.10 9.65
C GLN A 96 -11.27 19.58 10.01
N LYS A 97 -10.02 20.06 9.94
CA LYS A 97 -9.68 21.45 10.30
C LYS A 97 -10.38 22.48 9.43
N TYR A 98 -10.50 22.20 8.13
CA TYR A 98 -11.05 23.14 7.15
C TYR A 98 -12.48 22.82 6.73
N HIS A 99 -13.13 21.84 7.39
CA HIS A 99 -14.51 21.43 7.12
C HIS A 99 -14.76 21.05 5.65
N THR A 100 -13.80 20.33 5.05
CA THR A 100 -13.92 19.80 3.68
C THR A 100 -14.21 18.31 3.69
N ASP A 101 -14.66 17.74 2.56
CA ASP A 101 -14.93 16.32 2.45
C ASP A 101 -13.64 15.49 2.53
N GLY A 102 -13.59 14.53 3.45
CA GLY A 102 -12.52 13.55 3.62
C GLY A 102 -12.95 12.10 3.33
N GLY A 103 -14.18 11.91 2.83
CA GLY A 103 -14.79 10.58 2.69
C GLY A 103 -13.98 9.61 1.83
N VAL A 104 -13.48 10.08 0.69
CA VAL A 104 -12.65 9.24 -0.20
C VAL A 104 -11.35 8.79 0.47
N VAL A 105 -10.69 9.66 1.22
CA VAL A 105 -9.44 9.35 1.92
C VAL A 105 -9.70 8.37 3.07
N SER A 106 -10.80 8.53 3.79
CA SER A 106 -11.25 7.59 4.82
C SER A 106 -11.51 6.20 4.22
N ALA A 107 -12.17 6.13 3.07
CA ALA A 107 -12.42 4.86 2.37
C ALA A 107 -11.12 4.15 1.97
N TRP A 108 -10.09 4.87 1.55
CA TRP A 108 -8.78 4.26 1.26
C TRP A 108 -8.11 3.69 2.53
N VAL A 109 -8.22 4.38 3.66
CA VAL A 109 -7.72 3.87 4.95
C VAL A 109 -8.43 2.56 5.30
N ASP A 110 -9.74 2.50 5.15
CA ASP A 110 -10.53 1.31 5.47
C ASP A 110 -10.26 0.16 4.49
N ASN A 111 -10.11 0.44 3.20
CA ASN A 111 -9.64 -0.54 2.21
C ASN A 111 -8.27 -1.11 2.60
N SER A 112 -7.34 -0.27 3.04
CA SER A 112 -6.03 -0.72 3.50
C SER A 112 -6.13 -1.67 4.71
N LYS A 113 -6.99 -1.36 5.69
CA LYS A 113 -7.24 -2.23 6.85
C LYS A 113 -7.82 -3.57 6.42
N HIS A 114 -8.81 -3.56 5.51
CA HIS A 114 -9.41 -4.76 4.95
C HIS A 114 -8.35 -5.64 4.27
N ARG A 115 -7.52 -5.08 3.39
CA ARG A 115 -6.46 -5.83 2.71
C ARG A 115 -5.37 -6.37 3.64
N LYS A 116 -5.04 -5.67 4.72
CA LYS A 116 -4.14 -6.19 5.77
C LYS A 116 -4.72 -7.42 6.48
N ASN A 117 -6.04 -7.55 6.53
CA ASN A 117 -6.73 -8.70 7.13
C ASN A 117 -6.92 -9.89 6.19
N TRP A 118 -6.92 -9.65 4.88
CA TRP A 118 -7.13 -10.65 3.84
C TRP A 118 -6.25 -11.92 3.99
N PRO A 119 -4.93 -11.85 4.29
CA PRO A 119 -4.12 -13.06 4.45
C PRO A 119 -4.58 -13.94 5.61
N TRP A 120 -5.03 -13.31 6.70
CA TRP A 120 -5.58 -14.05 7.83
C TRP A 120 -6.90 -14.74 7.46
N GLU A 121 -7.82 -14.05 6.81
CA GLU A 121 -9.10 -14.60 6.41
C GLU A 121 -8.92 -15.75 5.43
N THR A 122 -8.10 -15.56 4.40
CA THR A 122 -7.77 -16.59 3.42
C THR A 122 -7.13 -17.82 4.06
N LEU A 123 -6.12 -17.62 4.92
CA LEU A 123 -5.47 -18.71 5.62
C LEU A 123 -6.44 -19.46 6.54
N ASN A 124 -7.27 -18.74 7.27
CA ASN A 124 -8.27 -19.32 8.15
C ASN A 124 -9.27 -20.20 7.37
N ASP A 125 -9.79 -19.70 6.26
CA ASP A 125 -10.80 -20.41 5.47
C ASP A 125 -10.24 -21.60 4.68
N LEU A 126 -9.05 -21.45 4.14
CA LEU A 126 -8.44 -22.47 3.30
C LEU A 126 -7.66 -23.53 4.09
N VAL A 127 -7.10 -23.18 5.25
CA VAL A 127 -6.18 -24.05 5.99
C VAL A 127 -6.62 -24.30 7.43
N LEU A 128 -6.78 -23.26 8.26
CA LEU A 128 -6.95 -23.44 9.71
C LEU A 128 -8.25 -24.15 10.07
N LYS A 129 -9.33 -23.89 9.34
CA LYS A 129 -10.62 -24.59 9.52
C LYS A 129 -10.60 -26.04 9.05
N LYS A 130 -9.66 -26.42 8.19
CA LYS A 130 -9.61 -27.74 7.53
C LYS A 130 -8.52 -28.66 8.07
N ILE A 131 -7.41 -28.10 8.55
CA ILE A 131 -6.23 -28.87 8.96
C ILE A 131 -5.98 -28.64 10.45
N ARG A 132 -6.03 -29.73 11.22
CA ARG A 132 -5.70 -29.72 12.64
C ARG A 132 -4.17 -29.60 12.82
N LYS A 133 -3.68 -28.51 13.43
CA LYS A 133 -2.26 -28.24 13.67
C LYS A 133 -1.42 -28.12 12.38
N PRO A 134 -1.74 -27.20 11.47
CA PRO A 134 -0.92 -26.97 10.30
C PRO A 134 0.44 -26.39 10.71
N LYS A 135 1.46 -26.68 9.91
CA LYS A 135 2.76 -25.96 9.96
C LYS A 135 2.71 -24.84 8.95
N ILE A 136 3.00 -23.62 9.38
CA ILE A 136 2.86 -22.42 8.57
C ILE A 136 4.26 -21.79 8.41
N ALA A 137 4.64 -21.46 7.19
CA ALA A 137 5.84 -20.70 6.90
C ALA A 137 5.47 -19.32 6.37
N ILE A 138 6.06 -18.26 6.90
CA ILE A 138 5.95 -16.88 6.40
C ILE A 138 7.29 -16.49 5.81
N LEU A 139 7.28 -16.15 4.51
CA LEU A 139 8.46 -15.73 3.77
C LEU A 139 8.35 -14.22 3.47
N GLY A 140 9.25 -13.44 4.04
CA GLY A 140 9.27 -11.98 3.98
C GLY A 140 8.58 -11.35 5.18
N LEU A 141 9.35 -10.58 5.96
CA LEU A 141 8.89 -9.85 7.14
C LEU A 141 8.90 -8.34 6.93
N THR A 142 9.71 -7.86 6.00
CA THR A 142 9.78 -6.43 5.67
C THR A 142 8.52 -5.94 4.95
N TYR A 143 8.23 -4.64 5.06
CA TYR A 143 7.00 -4.08 4.46
C TYR A 143 7.08 -3.93 2.94
N LYS A 144 8.27 -4.00 2.35
CA LYS A 144 8.54 -4.01 0.89
C LYS A 144 9.92 -4.58 0.59
N GLU A 145 10.17 -4.83 -0.68
CA GLU A 145 11.48 -5.24 -1.20
C GLU A 145 12.59 -4.20 -0.92
N ASN A 146 13.83 -4.66 -0.80
CA ASN A 146 15.02 -3.82 -0.62
C ASN A 146 14.97 -2.88 0.61
N THR A 147 14.47 -3.36 1.73
CA THR A 147 14.46 -2.65 3.01
C THR A 147 14.65 -3.61 4.17
N HIS A 148 15.13 -3.12 5.31
CA HIS A 148 15.18 -3.84 6.58
C HIS A 148 13.99 -3.52 7.49
N SER A 149 13.11 -2.60 7.07
CA SER A 149 12.03 -2.10 7.92
C SER A 149 10.84 -3.04 7.95
N ILE A 150 10.45 -3.44 9.14
CA ILE A 150 9.22 -4.20 9.42
C ILE A 150 8.05 -3.32 9.85
N LYS A 151 8.22 -1.99 9.78
CA LYS A 151 7.21 -1.03 10.25
C LYS A 151 5.88 -1.20 9.51
N ASN A 152 4.82 -1.47 10.27
CA ASN A 152 3.47 -1.71 9.74
C ASN A 152 3.40 -2.84 8.69
N SER A 153 4.33 -3.81 8.75
CA SER A 153 4.37 -4.94 7.83
C SER A 153 3.12 -5.82 7.97
N PRO A 154 2.47 -6.18 6.87
CA PRO A 154 1.35 -7.14 6.87
C PRO A 154 1.78 -8.53 7.40
N SER A 155 3.01 -8.95 7.14
CA SER A 155 3.56 -10.23 7.63
C SER A 155 3.66 -10.24 9.16
N ILE A 156 4.11 -9.16 9.76
CA ILE A 156 4.15 -9.02 11.24
C ILE A 156 2.72 -9.02 11.81
N ALA A 157 1.79 -8.32 11.16
CA ALA A 157 0.39 -8.32 11.57
C ALA A 157 -0.23 -9.74 11.51
N LEU A 158 0.11 -10.54 10.49
CA LEU A 158 -0.32 -11.92 10.36
C LEU A 158 0.32 -12.81 11.43
N LEU A 159 1.64 -12.68 11.69
CA LEU A 159 2.34 -13.41 12.75
C LEU A 159 1.66 -13.22 14.11
N ASN A 160 1.30 -11.99 14.45
CA ASN A 160 0.62 -11.67 15.70
C ASN A 160 -0.74 -12.36 15.82
N LYS A 161 -1.46 -12.56 14.71
CA LYS A 161 -2.75 -13.29 14.69
C LYS A 161 -2.58 -14.80 14.77
N LEU A 162 -1.43 -15.32 14.38
CA LEU A 162 -1.13 -16.76 14.35
C LEU A 162 -0.53 -17.30 15.67
N GLN A 163 -0.48 -16.50 16.72
CA GLN A 163 0.01 -16.95 18.02
C GLN A 163 -0.72 -18.23 18.46
N GLY A 164 0.08 -19.22 18.92
CA GLY A 164 -0.44 -20.54 19.28
C GLY A 164 -0.43 -21.59 18.17
N HIS A 165 -0.08 -21.21 16.94
CA HIS A 165 0.17 -22.14 15.83
C HIS A 165 1.66 -22.47 15.69
N SER A 166 1.98 -23.56 14.97
CA SER A 166 3.38 -23.90 14.61
C SER A 166 3.81 -23.05 13.43
N ILE A 167 4.66 -22.04 13.68
CA ILE A 167 5.05 -21.05 12.69
C ILE A 167 6.57 -21.06 12.53
N ALA A 168 7.04 -20.94 11.30
CA ALA A 168 8.38 -20.53 10.94
C ALA A 168 8.31 -19.23 10.12
N ALA A 169 9.21 -18.30 10.38
CA ALA A 169 9.30 -17.05 9.63
C ALA A 169 10.74 -16.86 9.13
N PHE A 170 10.88 -16.33 7.92
CA PHE A 170 12.18 -16.05 7.33
C PHE A 170 12.13 -14.75 6.51
N ASP A 171 13.14 -13.92 6.71
CA ASP A 171 13.42 -12.74 5.87
C ASP A 171 14.94 -12.61 5.71
N PRO A 172 15.47 -12.38 4.48
CA PRO A 172 16.91 -12.25 4.27
C PRO A 172 17.50 -10.93 4.79
N ALA A 173 16.68 -9.94 5.09
CA ALA A 173 17.07 -8.57 5.42
C ALA A 173 16.61 -8.11 6.82
N ALA A 174 15.69 -8.81 7.45
CA ALA A 174 15.19 -8.47 8.78
C ALA A 174 15.26 -9.68 9.71
N GLU A 175 15.81 -9.47 10.89
CA GLU A 175 15.76 -10.42 12.01
C GLU A 175 14.64 -10.01 12.97
N MET A 176 13.98 -10.99 13.56
CA MET A 176 13.07 -10.79 14.70
C MET A 176 13.81 -11.26 15.95
N ASP A 177 13.94 -10.38 16.91
CA ASP A 177 14.40 -10.67 18.28
C ASP A 177 13.42 -11.59 19.03
#